data_c60786fa655ce64e41d6f599ed4a83e6
#
_entry.id   c60786fa655ce64e41d6f599ed4a83e6
#
_cell.length_a   1.000
_cell.length_b   1.000
_cell.length_c   1.000
_cell.angle_alpha   90.00
_cell.angle_beta   90.00
_cell.angle_gamma   90.00
#
_symmetry.space_group_name_H-M   'P 1'
#
loop_
_entity.id
_entity.type
_entity.pdbx_description
1 polymer ?
#
loop_
_entity_poly.entity_id
_entity_poly.type
_entity_poly.pdbx_seq_one_letter_code
_entity_poly.pdbx_strand_id
1 'polypeptide(L)'
;MRKFWTFLDNGTYRVGCNGGTLYIYDQNNRELAKFKDLRYAYTGAFHPSKNIFALKSTEGALAFYDLDRMCLLKKIVYTRLGAQDEGFAFTPDGRYFLNIEKPVLSYRTELTIYDTETFEVVKRMFRDEETIALENLEFSKTSPDCFVLGFLRGEDGVFAVGFITKLQADCLTDLCMLPEDLYEYTLWYKRWERSGHTEKELEWSHPVVLKTSERPHVTLEGIWKTLR
;
A
#
# COMPACT_ATOMS: atom_id res chain seq x y z
N MET A 1 -6.33 22.80 13.99
CA MET A 1 -6.70 21.48 13.39
C MET A 1 -5.42 20.69 13.19
N ARG A 2 -5.36 19.44 13.62
CA ARG A 2 -4.17 18.61 13.40
C ARG A 2 -4.01 18.34 11.91
N LYS A 3 -2.78 18.39 11.41
CA LYS A 3 -2.47 17.97 10.04
C LYS A 3 -2.12 16.48 10.07
N PHE A 4 -2.72 15.73 9.18
CA PHE A 4 -2.44 14.29 8.99
C PHE A 4 -1.83 14.07 7.61
N TRP A 5 -0.91 13.14 7.53
CA TRP A 5 -0.40 12.59 6.26
C TRP A 5 -1.40 11.59 5.66
N THR A 6 -2.08 10.87 6.54
CA THR A 6 -3.10 9.91 6.19
C THR A 6 -4.32 10.15 7.06
N PHE A 7 -5.49 10.20 6.45
CA PHE A 7 -6.77 10.29 7.14
C PHE A 7 -7.79 9.42 6.41
N LEU A 8 -8.20 8.32 7.03
CA LEU A 8 -9.06 7.31 6.46
C LEU A 8 -10.30 7.11 7.33
N ASP A 9 -11.40 6.70 6.69
CA ASP A 9 -12.71 6.49 7.32
C ASP A 9 -13.31 5.18 6.81
N ASN A 10 -13.75 4.29 7.71
CA ASN A 10 -14.45 3.05 7.34
C ASN A 10 -15.95 3.08 7.68
N GLY A 11 -16.51 4.24 8.02
CA GLY A 11 -17.89 4.40 8.44
C GLY A 11 -18.14 4.14 9.94
N THR A 12 -17.20 3.51 10.64
CA THR A 12 -17.27 3.30 12.11
C THR A 12 -16.20 4.13 12.81
N TYR A 13 -14.98 4.07 12.34
CA TYR A 13 -13.84 4.79 12.88
C TYR A 13 -13.17 5.65 11.83
N ARG A 14 -12.64 6.78 12.27
CA ARG A 14 -11.73 7.65 11.52
C ARG A 14 -10.33 7.49 12.09
N VAL A 15 -9.36 7.34 11.22
CA VAL A 15 -7.98 7.11 11.60
C VAL A 15 -7.10 8.17 10.97
N GLY A 16 -6.37 8.92 11.78
CA GLY A 16 -5.42 9.93 11.32
C GLY A 16 -4.00 9.63 11.76
N CYS A 17 -3.03 9.72 10.85
CA CYS A 17 -1.61 9.53 11.15
C CYS A 17 -0.79 10.74 10.73
N ASN A 18 0.15 11.16 11.58
CA ASN A 18 1.05 12.28 11.33
C ASN A 18 2.54 11.88 11.32
N GLY A 19 2.81 10.61 11.04
CA GLY A 19 4.18 10.06 10.99
C GLY A 19 4.72 9.59 12.35
N GLY A 20 4.25 10.15 13.45
CA GLY A 20 4.71 9.77 14.81
C GLY A 20 3.62 9.28 15.74
N THR A 21 2.37 9.52 15.37
CA THR A 21 1.22 9.14 16.20
C THR A 21 0.05 8.77 15.32
N LEU A 22 -0.57 7.65 15.61
CA LEU A 22 -1.85 7.22 15.10
C LEU A 22 -2.95 7.69 16.05
N TYR A 23 -3.96 8.35 15.52
CA TYR A 23 -5.12 8.84 16.25
C TYR A 23 -6.37 8.12 15.75
N ILE A 24 -7.19 7.67 16.67
CA ILE A 24 -8.47 7.03 16.39
C ILE A 24 -9.59 7.96 16.85
N TYR A 25 -10.57 8.17 16.00
CA TYR A 25 -11.74 8.99 16.24
C TYR A 25 -13.01 8.21 15.97
N ASP A 26 -14.09 8.60 16.67
CA ASP A 26 -15.45 8.21 16.27
C ASP A 26 -15.95 9.08 15.09
N GLN A 27 -17.17 8.78 14.62
CA GLN A 27 -17.80 9.54 13.53
C GLN A 27 -18.14 10.99 13.90
N ASN A 28 -18.12 11.35 15.17
CA ASN A 28 -18.31 12.72 15.67
C ASN A 28 -16.99 13.48 15.85
N ASN A 29 -15.86 12.93 15.38
CA ASN A 29 -14.50 13.46 15.55
C ASN A 29 -14.02 13.53 17.00
N ARG A 30 -14.62 12.76 17.91
CA ARG A 30 -14.11 12.60 19.26
C ARG A 30 -12.92 11.65 19.25
N GLU A 31 -11.78 12.08 19.79
CA GLU A 31 -10.60 11.22 19.95
C GLU A 31 -10.90 10.11 20.96
N LEU A 32 -10.76 8.86 20.50
CA LEU A 32 -10.99 7.65 21.31
C LEU A 32 -9.66 7.10 21.85
N ALA A 33 -8.62 7.09 21.01
CA ALA A 33 -7.30 6.59 21.37
C ALA A 33 -6.19 7.24 20.54
N LYS A 34 -4.94 7.06 21.00
CA LYS A 34 -3.73 7.39 20.25
C LYS A 34 -2.62 6.38 20.55
N PHE A 35 -1.83 6.07 19.51
CA PHE A 35 -0.74 5.11 19.57
C PHE A 35 0.54 5.73 19.01
N LYS A 36 1.70 5.31 19.55
CA LYS A 36 3.03 5.79 19.15
C LYS A 36 3.99 4.63 18.89
N ASP A 37 3.47 3.52 18.41
CA ASP A 37 4.24 2.28 18.24
C ASP A 37 5.16 2.31 17.04
N LEU A 38 4.82 3.13 16.03
CA LEU A 38 5.61 3.30 14.82
C LEU A 38 6.08 4.74 14.67
N ARG A 39 7.28 4.90 14.13
CA ARG A 39 7.80 6.17 13.61
C ARG A 39 7.66 6.19 12.09
N TYR A 40 7.57 7.37 11.51
CA TYR A 40 7.47 7.58 10.05
C TYR A 40 6.40 6.70 9.40
N ALA A 41 5.26 6.59 10.06
CA ALA A 41 4.12 5.84 9.58
C ALA A 41 3.18 6.80 8.82
N TYR A 42 2.99 6.56 7.54
CA TYR A 42 2.29 7.47 6.65
C TYR A 42 1.15 6.83 5.88
N THR A 43 1.01 5.52 5.96
CA THR A 43 0.02 4.81 5.16
C THR A 43 -0.56 3.63 5.92
N GLY A 44 -1.84 3.36 5.70
CA GLY A 44 -2.54 2.28 6.37
C GLY A 44 -3.74 1.79 5.58
N ALA A 45 -4.36 0.73 6.06
CA ALA A 45 -5.58 0.18 5.50
C ALA A 45 -6.46 -0.42 6.58
N PHE A 46 -7.77 -0.29 6.39
CA PHE A 46 -8.75 -1.02 7.18
C PHE A 46 -8.90 -2.45 6.67
N HIS A 47 -9.07 -3.37 7.59
CA HIS A 47 -9.50 -4.72 7.28
C HIS A 47 -10.93 -4.69 6.68
N PRO A 48 -11.23 -5.48 5.65
CA PRO A 48 -12.50 -5.35 4.91
C PRO A 48 -13.76 -5.70 5.71
N SER A 49 -13.65 -6.49 6.79
CA SER A 49 -14.81 -6.95 7.56
C SER A 49 -14.65 -6.87 9.09
N LYS A 50 -13.48 -6.49 9.59
CA LYS A 50 -13.22 -6.32 11.05
C LYS A 50 -12.75 -4.89 11.31
N ASN A 51 -12.96 -4.38 12.50
CA ASN A 51 -12.42 -3.10 12.92
C ASN A 51 -10.92 -3.20 13.28
N ILE A 52 -10.15 -3.76 12.35
CA ILE A 52 -8.69 -3.84 12.42
C ILE A 52 -8.09 -2.83 11.45
N PHE A 53 -7.05 -2.14 11.87
CA PHE A 53 -6.31 -1.20 11.06
C PHE A 53 -4.84 -1.60 10.98
N ALA A 54 -4.33 -1.77 9.76
CA ALA A 54 -2.90 -1.97 9.49
C ALA A 54 -2.25 -0.62 9.21
N LEU A 55 -1.13 -0.33 9.85
CA LEU A 55 -0.34 0.87 9.65
C LEU A 55 1.07 0.48 9.23
N LYS A 56 1.58 1.08 8.15
CA LYS A 56 2.92 0.83 7.60
C LYS A 56 3.84 2.03 7.83
N SER A 57 5.07 1.73 8.22
CA SER A 57 6.14 2.70 8.44
C SER A 57 7.20 2.63 7.34
N THR A 58 7.72 3.78 6.95
CA THR A 58 8.89 3.86 6.06
C THR A 58 10.19 3.36 6.70
N GLU A 59 10.19 3.10 8.01
CA GLU A 59 11.30 2.41 8.71
C GLU A 59 11.25 0.87 8.59
N GLY A 60 10.34 0.33 7.78
CA GLY A 60 10.23 -1.12 7.57
C GLY A 60 9.52 -1.87 8.69
N ALA A 61 8.45 -1.28 9.19
CA ALA A 61 7.61 -1.91 10.21
C ALA A 61 6.12 -1.81 9.88
N LEU A 62 5.38 -2.80 10.35
CA LEU A 62 3.92 -2.88 10.35
C LEU A 62 3.41 -2.89 11.78
N ALA A 63 2.24 -2.31 12.01
CA ALA A 63 1.48 -2.47 13.22
C ALA A 63 0.00 -2.70 12.89
N PHE A 64 -0.62 -3.63 13.60
CA PHE A 64 -2.03 -3.95 13.48
C PHE A 64 -2.73 -3.57 14.79
N TYR A 65 -3.83 -2.84 14.66
CA TYR A 65 -4.60 -2.34 15.80
C TYR A 65 -6.02 -2.86 15.77
N ASP A 66 -6.51 -3.33 16.92
CA ASP A 66 -7.92 -3.58 17.16
C ASP A 66 -8.58 -2.26 17.58
N LEU A 67 -9.48 -1.75 16.75
CA LEU A 67 -10.14 -0.47 16.99
C LEU A 67 -11.35 -0.59 17.93
N ASP A 68 -11.91 -1.79 18.12
CA ASP A 68 -12.97 -2.00 19.10
C ASP A 68 -12.41 -2.08 20.52
N ARG A 69 -11.24 -2.72 20.66
CA ARG A 69 -10.53 -2.85 21.94
C ARG A 69 -9.56 -1.72 22.22
N MET A 70 -9.31 -0.84 21.24
CA MET A 70 -8.34 0.24 21.32
C MET A 70 -6.96 -0.25 21.77
N CYS A 71 -6.43 -1.29 21.11
CA CYS A 71 -5.14 -1.86 21.46
C CYS A 71 -4.31 -2.26 20.24
N LEU A 72 -3.00 -2.31 20.43
CA LEU A 72 -2.06 -2.90 19.48
C LEU A 72 -2.20 -4.43 19.52
N LEU A 73 -2.46 -5.05 18.38
CA LEU A 73 -2.50 -6.51 18.22
C LEU A 73 -1.11 -7.07 17.96
N LYS A 74 -0.40 -6.50 16.99
CA LYS A 74 0.92 -6.98 16.59
C LYS A 74 1.75 -5.84 16.02
N LYS A 75 3.04 -5.85 16.31
CA LYS A 75 4.06 -5.06 15.62
C LYS A 75 5.07 -6.00 14.98
N ILE A 76 5.36 -5.79 13.71
CA ILE A 76 6.30 -6.57 12.90
C ILE A 76 7.36 -5.62 12.38
N VAL A 77 8.62 -5.93 12.60
CA VAL A 77 9.75 -5.22 12.00
C VAL A 77 10.35 -6.16 10.96
N TYR A 78 10.17 -5.85 9.68
CA TYR A 78 10.59 -6.69 8.56
C TYR A 78 11.90 -6.20 7.92
N THR A 79 12.27 -4.93 8.11
CA THR A 79 13.58 -4.39 7.74
C THR A 79 14.00 -3.30 8.72
N ARG A 80 15.28 -2.94 8.70
CA ARG A 80 15.83 -1.81 9.46
C ARG A 80 16.39 -0.71 8.57
N LEU A 81 16.35 -0.91 7.28
CA LEU A 81 16.73 0.10 6.28
C LEU A 81 15.46 0.67 5.71
N GLY A 82 15.28 1.97 5.77
CA GLY A 82 14.06 2.65 5.35
C GLY A 82 13.45 2.04 4.10
N ALA A 83 12.23 1.56 4.23
CA ALA A 83 11.42 1.06 3.13
C ALA A 83 10.44 2.16 2.77
N GLN A 84 10.46 2.59 1.52
CA GLN A 84 9.51 3.60 1.07
C GLN A 84 8.18 2.91 0.69
N ASP A 85 7.18 3.70 0.58
CA ASP A 85 5.76 3.52 0.27
C ASP A 85 5.32 2.36 -0.65
N GLU A 86 5.95 1.20 -0.56
CA GLU A 86 5.54 0.02 -1.31
C GLU A 86 4.14 -0.42 -0.88
N GLY A 87 3.41 -0.98 -1.85
CA GLY A 87 2.03 -1.37 -1.70
C GLY A 87 1.79 -2.47 -0.67
N PHE A 88 0.59 -2.49 -0.17
CA PHE A 88 0.06 -3.53 0.68
C PHE A 88 -1.47 -3.54 0.56
N ALA A 89 -2.09 -4.67 0.83
CA ALA A 89 -3.55 -4.77 0.91
C ALA A 89 -3.97 -5.98 1.74
N PHE A 90 -5.15 -5.88 2.34
CA PHE A 90 -5.87 -7.07 2.79
C PHE A 90 -6.49 -7.79 1.59
N THR A 91 -6.56 -9.10 1.64
CA THR A 91 -7.41 -9.87 0.71
C THR A 91 -8.88 -9.47 0.90
N PRO A 92 -9.73 -9.59 -0.14
CA PRO A 92 -11.15 -9.22 -0.04
C PRO A 92 -11.92 -9.94 1.08
N ASP A 93 -11.53 -11.19 1.39
CA ASP A 93 -12.07 -11.96 2.52
C ASP A 93 -11.46 -11.59 3.88
N GLY A 94 -10.42 -10.76 3.87
CA GLY A 94 -9.69 -10.33 5.05
C GLY A 94 -8.78 -11.38 5.68
N ARG A 95 -8.67 -12.57 5.11
CA ARG A 95 -7.88 -13.67 5.69
C ARG A 95 -6.39 -13.41 5.67
N TYR A 96 -5.90 -12.72 4.64
CA TYR A 96 -4.49 -12.43 4.46
C TYR A 96 -4.23 -10.95 4.30
N PHE A 97 -3.03 -10.54 4.70
CA PHE A 97 -2.46 -9.23 4.45
C PHE A 97 -1.20 -9.39 3.59
N LEU A 98 -1.23 -8.84 2.40
CA LEU A 98 -0.13 -8.82 1.46
C LEU A 98 0.68 -7.55 1.66
N ASN A 99 1.99 -7.67 1.79
CA ASN A 99 2.89 -6.53 1.96
C ASN A 99 4.10 -6.65 1.03
N ILE A 100 4.33 -5.63 0.22
CA ILE A 100 5.57 -5.51 -0.54
C ILE A 100 6.64 -4.97 0.41
N GLU A 101 7.76 -5.68 0.52
CA GLU A 101 8.86 -5.39 1.43
C GLU A 101 10.16 -5.22 0.64
N LYS A 102 11.06 -4.38 1.15
CA LYS A 102 12.44 -4.31 0.68
C LYS A 102 13.33 -5.03 1.67
N PRO A 103 13.93 -6.17 1.30
CA PRO A 103 14.91 -6.84 2.14
C PRO A 103 16.11 -5.94 2.40
N VAL A 104 16.73 -6.12 3.55
CA VAL A 104 17.92 -5.37 3.95
C VAL A 104 19.05 -5.53 2.93
N LEU A 105 19.65 -4.44 2.49
CA LEU A 105 20.81 -4.36 1.60
C LEU A 105 20.59 -4.64 0.11
N SER A 106 19.36 -4.77 -0.37
CA SER A 106 19.14 -4.89 -1.80
C SER A 106 18.06 -3.93 -2.30
N TYR A 107 18.15 -3.51 -3.54
CA TYR A 107 17.07 -2.84 -4.26
C TYR A 107 15.93 -3.80 -4.62
N ARG A 108 16.05 -5.07 -4.22
CA ARG A 108 15.04 -6.12 -4.45
C ARG A 108 13.80 -5.86 -3.62
N THR A 109 12.69 -6.34 -4.12
CA THR A 109 11.42 -6.34 -3.39
C THR A 109 10.95 -7.76 -3.21
N GLU A 110 10.32 -8.04 -2.09
CA GLU A 110 9.64 -9.31 -1.86
C GLU A 110 8.16 -9.05 -1.52
N LEU A 111 7.31 -9.99 -1.84
CA LEU A 111 5.93 -9.99 -1.42
C LEU A 111 5.76 -10.96 -0.27
N THR A 112 5.46 -10.43 0.91
CA THR A 112 5.19 -11.24 2.11
C THR A 112 3.69 -11.29 2.38
N ILE A 113 3.19 -12.49 2.62
CA ILE A 113 1.79 -12.76 2.95
C ILE A 113 1.72 -13.14 4.42
N TYR A 114 0.91 -12.38 5.17
CA TYR A 114 0.63 -12.62 6.58
C TYR A 114 -0.79 -13.15 6.75
N ASP A 115 -0.97 -14.12 7.63
CA ASP A 115 -2.29 -14.48 8.16
C ASP A 115 -2.77 -13.40 9.11
N THR A 116 -4.02 -12.93 8.97
CA THR A 116 -4.53 -11.80 9.75
C THR A 116 -5.04 -12.17 11.15
N GLU A 117 -5.11 -13.45 11.48
CA GLU A 117 -5.50 -13.91 12.82
C GLU A 117 -4.27 -14.15 13.69
N THR A 118 -3.24 -14.77 13.13
CA THR A 118 -1.99 -15.10 13.85
C THR A 118 -0.91 -14.04 13.67
N PHE A 119 -0.99 -13.24 12.61
CA PHE A 119 0.05 -12.30 12.14
C PHE A 119 1.39 -12.98 11.81
N GLU A 120 1.35 -14.27 11.56
CA GLU A 120 2.53 -15.04 11.14
C GLU A 120 2.66 -15.01 9.61
N VAL A 121 3.89 -15.15 9.15
CA VAL A 121 4.20 -15.24 7.72
C VAL A 121 3.73 -16.57 7.18
N VAL A 122 2.81 -16.53 6.22
CA VAL A 122 2.34 -17.71 5.48
C VAL A 122 3.27 -17.99 4.31
N LYS A 123 3.72 -16.94 3.62
CA LYS A 123 4.50 -17.06 2.40
C LYS A 123 5.35 -15.83 2.12
N ARG A 124 6.50 -16.06 1.45
CA ARG A 124 7.32 -15.02 0.81
C ARG A 124 7.56 -15.39 -0.64
N MET A 125 7.47 -14.40 -1.52
CA MET A 125 7.59 -14.56 -2.96
C MET A 125 8.49 -13.48 -3.54
N PHE A 126 9.16 -13.77 -4.64
CA PHE A 126 10.02 -12.87 -5.40
C PHE A 126 11.26 -12.35 -4.64
N ARG A 127 11.64 -13.01 -3.54
CA ARG A 127 12.77 -12.57 -2.70
C ARG A 127 14.11 -12.56 -3.45
N ASP A 128 14.32 -13.57 -4.28
CA ASP A 128 15.55 -13.77 -5.03
C ASP A 128 15.44 -13.26 -6.47
N GLU A 129 14.33 -12.58 -6.79
CA GLU A 129 14.12 -12.02 -8.14
C GLU A 129 14.89 -10.73 -8.31
N GLU A 130 15.79 -10.70 -9.31
CA GLU A 130 16.67 -9.57 -9.58
C GLU A 130 16.16 -8.66 -10.70
N THR A 131 15.36 -9.21 -11.58
CA THR A 131 14.93 -8.53 -12.81
C THR A 131 13.69 -7.67 -12.62
N ILE A 132 12.91 -7.89 -11.56
CA ILE A 132 11.71 -7.12 -11.28
C ILE A 132 11.78 -6.41 -9.92
N ALA A 133 11.04 -5.31 -9.84
CA ALA A 133 10.71 -4.66 -8.58
C ALA A 133 9.20 -4.47 -8.48
N LEU A 134 8.63 -4.82 -7.34
CA LEU A 134 7.21 -4.62 -7.04
C LEU A 134 7.02 -3.28 -6.33
N GLU A 135 5.99 -2.50 -6.73
CA GLU A 135 5.74 -1.17 -6.17
C GLU A 135 4.37 -1.07 -5.49
N ASN A 136 3.35 -1.67 -6.07
CA ASN A 136 2.00 -1.58 -5.57
C ASN A 136 1.20 -2.82 -5.90
N LEU A 137 0.11 -3.06 -5.15
CA LEU A 137 -0.84 -4.11 -5.44
C LEU A 137 -2.27 -3.66 -5.12
N GLU A 138 -3.21 -4.22 -5.86
CA GLU A 138 -4.63 -3.92 -5.72
C GLU A 138 -5.46 -5.15 -6.07
N PHE A 139 -6.43 -5.46 -5.22
CA PHE A 139 -7.43 -6.49 -5.55
C PHE A 139 -8.53 -5.90 -6.43
N SER A 140 -8.97 -6.68 -7.41
CA SER A 140 -10.15 -6.35 -8.19
C SER A 140 -11.39 -6.24 -7.28
N LYS A 141 -12.27 -5.32 -7.62
CA LYS A 141 -13.58 -5.19 -6.94
C LYS A 141 -14.61 -6.18 -7.49
N THR A 142 -14.33 -6.82 -8.61
CA THR A 142 -15.31 -7.63 -9.37
C THR A 142 -14.87 -9.08 -9.56
N SER A 143 -13.62 -9.40 -9.25
CA SER A 143 -13.04 -10.75 -9.37
C SER A 143 -12.08 -11.02 -8.20
N PRO A 144 -11.64 -12.27 -8.00
CA PRO A 144 -10.64 -12.59 -6.99
C PRO A 144 -9.20 -12.18 -7.40
N ASP A 145 -9.03 -11.57 -8.57
CA ASP A 145 -7.71 -11.23 -9.10
C ASP A 145 -7.01 -10.16 -8.27
N CYS A 146 -5.71 -10.34 -8.07
CA CYS A 146 -4.81 -9.33 -7.56
C CYS A 146 -3.93 -8.80 -8.68
N PHE A 147 -3.91 -7.49 -8.86
CA PHE A 147 -3.06 -6.80 -9.82
C PHE A 147 -1.87 -6.19 -9.12
N VAL A 148 -0.71 -6.27 -9.77
CA VAL A 148 0.56 -5.75 -9.23
C VAL A 148 1.13 -4.75 -10.22
N LEU A 149 1.50 -3.58 -9.72
CA LEU A 149 2.31 -2.59 -10.39
C LEU A 149 3.76 -2.82 -10.00
N GLY A 150 4.64 -2.81 -10.96
CA GLY A 150 6.09 -2.93 -10.77
C GLY A 150 6.87 -2.41 -11.95
N PHE A 151 8.17 -2.66 -11.95
CA PHE A 151 9.02 -2.34 -13.09
C PHE A 151 10.04 -3.43 -13.32
N LEU A 152 10.47 -3.56 -14.57
CA LEU A 152 11.65 -4.34 -14.95
C LEU A 152 12.90 -3.51 -14.70
N ARG A 153 13.95 -4.17 -14.24
CA ARG A 153 15.29 -3.56 -14.06
C ARG A 153 16.09 -3.70 -15.33
N GLY A 154 16.83 -2.65 -15.66
CA GLY A 154 17.86 -2.69 -16.67
C GLY A 154 19.11 -3.43 -16.19
N GLU A 155 20.09 -3.55 -17.07
CA GLU A 155 21.40 -4.18 -16.78
C GLU A 155 22.17 -3.47 -15.64
N ASP A 156 21.93 -2.18 -15.46
CA ASP A 156 22.46 -1.35 -14.37
C ASP A 156 21.69 -1.52 -13.04
N GLY A 157 20.61 -2.32 -13.03
CA GLY A 157 19.79 -2.59 -11.86
C GLY A 157 18.79 -1.48 -11.52
N VAL A 158 18.68 -0.43 -12.33
CA VAL A 158 17.71 0.65 -12.17
C VAL A 158 16.44 0.42 -12.98
N PHE A 159 15.51 1.35 -12.92
CA PHE A 159 14.26 1.32 -13.70
C PHE A 159 14.55 1.26 -15.21
N ALA A 160 13.93 0.29 -15.88
CA ALA A 160 13.93 0.20 -17.34
C ALA A 160 12.54 0.44 -17.92
N VAL A 161 11.55 -0.32 -17.48
CA VAL A 161 10.16 -0.18 -17.96
C VAL A 161 9.15 -0.62 -16.89
N GLY A 162 8.09 0.18 -16.70
CA GLY A 162 6.98 -0.17 -15.82
C GLY A 162 6.09 -1.26 -16.40
N PHE A 163 5.41 -2.01 -15.52
CA PHE A 163 4.42 -3.00 -15.92
C PHE A 163 3.25 -3.08 -14.94
N ILE A 164 2.12 -3.58 -15.43
CA ILE A 164 1.04 -4.14 -14.62
C ILE A 164 0.88 -5.62 -14.99
N THR A 165 0.65 -6.44 -13.98
CA THR A 165 0.51 -7.89 -14.13
C THR A 165 -0.53 -8.43 -13.15
N LYS A 166 -1.00 -9.66 -13.37
CA LYS A 166 -1.77 -10.39 -12.39
C LYS A 166 -0.88 -11.24 -11.51
N LEU A 167 -1.19 -11.26 -10.22
CA LEU A 167 -0.65 -12.22 -9.28
C LEU A 167 -1.59 -13.43 -9.22
N GLN A 168 -1.11 -14.58 -9.66
CA GLN A 168 -1.84 -15.84 -9.61
C GLN A 168 -1.01 -16.89 -8.89
N ALA A 169 -1.55 -17.44 -7.80
CA ALA A 169 -0.84 -18.38 -6.93
C ALA A 169 0.56 -17.86 -6.54
N ASP A 170 1.59 -18.25 -7.27
CA ASP A 170 2.98 -18.01 -6.93
C ASP A 170 3.75 -17.25 -8.01
N CYS A 171 3.09 -16.82 -9.06
CA CYS A 171 3.75 -16.18 -10.20
C CYS A 171 2.99 -14.93 -10.68
N LEU A 172 3.73 -14.10 -11.39
CA LEU A 172 3.18 -12.99 -12.15
C LEU A 172 2.81 -13.49 -13.53
N THR A 173 1.59 -13.24 -13.95
CA THR A 173 1.05 -13.67 -15.23
C THR A 173 0.52 -12.50 -16.02
N ASP A 174 0.51 -12.63 -17.35
CA ASP A 174 -0.12 -11.62 -18.21
C ASP A 174 0.47 -10.21 -18.05
N LEU A 175 1.78 -10.11 -18.15
CA LEU A 175 2.52 -8.86 -18.03
C LEU A 175 2.15 -7.87 -19.14
N CYS A 176 1.74 -6.66 -18.76
CA CYS A 176 1.48 -5.54 -19.65
C CYS A 176 2.47 -4.42 -19.38
N MET A 177 3.29 -4.06 -20.36
CA MET A 177 4.22 -2.95 -20.24
C MET A 177 3.49 -1.62 -20.24
N LEU A 178 3.96 -0.68 -19.43
CA LEU A 178 3.42 0.66 -19.31
C LEU A 178 4.34 1.68 -19.98
N PRO A 179 3.78 2.64 -20.75
CA PRO A 179 4.50 3.88 -21.04
C PRO A 179 4.96 4.55 -19.75
N GLU A 180 6.15 5.17 -19.78
CA GLU A 180 6.79 5.74 -18.59
C GLU A 180 5.90 6.76 -17.86
N ASP A 181 5.26 7.65 -18.58
CA ASP A 181 4.37 8.68 -18.03
C ASP A 181 3.13 8.06 -17.36
N LEU A 182 2.60 6.97 -17.91
CA LEU A 182 1.48 6.24 -17.32
C LEU A 182 1.91 5.47 -16.08
N TYR A 183 3.11 4.88 -16.11
CA TYR A 183 3.67 4.21 -14.94
C TYR A 183 3.87 5.17 -13.77
N GLU A 184 4.55 6.30 -14.01
CA GLU A 184 4.81 7.31 -12.97
C GLU A 184 3.51 7.88 -12.40
N TYR A 185 2.54 8.20 -13.27
CA TYR A 185 1.23 8.65 -12.83
C TYR A 185 0.53 7.61 -11.97
N THR A 186 0.51 6.34 -12.41
CA THR A 186 -0.17 5.25 -11.70
C THR A 186 0.44 5.02 -10.32
N LEU A 187 1.77 4.95 -10.26
CA LEU A 187 2.50 4.75 -9.01
C LEU A 187 2.17 5.86 -8.00
N TRP A 188 2.25 7.10 -8.46
CA TRP A 188 2.00 8.24 -7.63
C TRP A 188 0.53 8.34 -7.20
N TYR A 189 -0.43 8.09 -8.10
CA TYR A 189 -1.85 8.06 -7.80
C TYR A 189 -2.18 7.02 -6.73
N LYS A 190 -1.62 5.80 -6.81
CA LYS A 190 -1.84 4.74 -5.83
C LYS A 190 -1.26 5.07 -4.44
N ARG A 191 -0.15 5.76 -4.38
CA ARG A 191 0.40 6.28 -3.12
C ARG A 191 -0.49 7.33 -2.49
N TRP A 192 -0.97 8.26 -3.31
CA TRP A 192 -1.90 9.29 -2.87
C TRP A 192 -3.24 8.72 -2.40
N GLU A 193 -3.86 7.82 -3.18
CA GLU A 193 -5.14 7.20 -2.86
C GLU A 193 -5.13 6.57 -1.46
N ARG A 194 -4.06 5.91 -1.09
CA ARG A 194 -3.88 5.32 0.24
C ARG A 194 -3.73 6.34 1.37
N SER A 195 -3.33 7.55 1.07
CA SER A 195 -3.20 8.59 2.09
C SER A 195 -4.52 9.20 2.52
N GLY A 196 -5.57 9.05 1.71
CA GLY A 196 -6.87 9.69 1.93
C GLY A 196 -6.86 11.20 1.68
N HIS A 197 -5.85 11.74 1.00
CA HIS A 197 -5.79 13.15 0.64
C HIS A 197 -6.81 13.53 -0.45
N THR A 198 -7.16 14.79 -0.50
CA THR A 198 -8.07 15.34 -1.51
C THR A 198 -7.35 15.55 -2.84
N GLU A 199 -8.10 15.56 -3.94
CA GLU A 199 -7.57 15.89 -5.29
C GLU A 199 -6.81 17.21 -5.33
N LYS A 200 -7.28 18.22 -4.57
CA LYS A 200 -6.61 19.52 -4.49
C LYS A 200 -5.23 19.43 -3.83
N GLU A 201 -5.07 18.61 -2.81
CA GLU A 201 -3.76 18.35 -2.19
C GLU A 201 -2.83 17.60 -3.13
N LEU A 202 -3.42 16.74 -3.95
CA LEU A 202 -2.75 16.03 -5.01
C LEU A 202 -2.12 16.98 -6.04
N GLU A 203 -2.89 17.90 -6.61
CA GLU A 203 -2.42 18.89 -7.58
C GLU A 203 -1.30 19.77 -7.04
N TRP A 204 -1.38 20.11 -5.76
CA TRP A 204 -0.34 20.90 -5.11
C TRP A 204 0.97 20.13 -4.94
N SER A 205 0.89 18.84 -4.62
CA SER A 205 2.06 18.01 -4.39
C SER A 205 2.81 17.63 -5.67
N HIS A 206 2.09 17.57 -6.82
CA HIS A 206 2.65 17.16 -8.12
C HIS A 206 2.08 17.96 -9.30
N PRO A 207 2.40 19.26 -9.41
CA PRO A 207 1.82 20.13 -10.42
C PRO A 207 2.15 19.72 -11.87
N VAL A 208 3.19 18.93 -12.09
CA VAL A 208 3.61 18.47 -13.43
C VAL A 208 2.80 17.27 -13.90
N VAL A 209 2.32 16.44 -12.98
CA VAL A 209 1.64 15.17 -13.31
C VAL A 209 0.14 15.36 -13.46
N LEU A 210 -0.43 16.41 -12.89
CA LEU A 210 -1.86 16.44 -12.67
C LEU A 210 -2.52 17.77 -12.91
N LYS A 211 -3.15 17.82 -14.00
CA LYS A 211 -4.48 18.39 -14.03
C LYS A 211 -5.43 17.23 -13.76
N THR A 212 -5.82 17.05 -12.52
CA THR A 212 -6.69 15.94 -12.07
C THR A 212 -8.02 15.89 -12.80
N SER A 213 -8.50 17.02 -13.31
CA SER A 213 -9.68 17.09 -14.20
C SER A 213 -9.53 16.31 -15.51
N GLU A 214 -8.30 16.03 -15.93
CA GLU A 214 -7.99 15.34 -17.19
C GLU A 214 -7.66 13.86 -17.01
N ARG A 215 -7.41 13.40 -15.76
CA ARG A 215 -7.01 12.02 -15.48
C ARG A 215 -7.93 11.39 -14.44
N PRO A 216 -8.82 10.48 -14.85
CA PRO A 216 -9.78 9.83 -13.96
C PRO A 216 -9.09 8.93 -12.94
N HIS A 217 -9.82 8.59 -11.89
CA HIS A 217 -9.45 7.53 -10.96
C HIS A 217 -9.05 6.26 -11.71
N VAL A 218 -7.84 5.78 -11.45
CA VAL A 218 -7.31 4.60 -12.12
C VAL A 218 -7.25 3.41 -11.17
N THR A 219 -7.74 2.27 -11.63
CA THR A 219 -7.48 0.99 -10.99
C THR A 219 -6.43 0.25 -11.79
N LEU A 220 -5.61 -0.57 -11.12
CA LEU A 220 -4.62 -1.39 -11.82
C LEU A 220 -5.30 -2.33 -12.82
N GLU A 221 -6.46 -2.88 -12.44
CA GLU A 221 -7.29 -3.70 -13.34
C GLU A 221 -7.75 -2.90 -14.57
N GLY A 222 -8.20 -1.67 -14.38
CA GLY A 222 -8.68 -0.80 -15.48
C GLY A 222 -7.59 -0.50 -16.49
N ILE A 223 -6.40 -0.12 -16.02
CA ILE A 223 -5.24 0.14 -16.89
C ILE A 223 -4.85 -1.15 -17.62
N TRP A 224 -4.75 -2.26 -16.90
CA TRP A 224 -4.38 -3.56 -17.49
C TRP A 224 -5.35 -3.98 -18.61
N LYS A 225 -6.66 -3.80 -18.42
CA LYS A 225 -7.68 -4.08 -19.45
C LYS A 225 -7.60 -3.16 -20.66
N THR A 226 -7.17 -1.92 -20.47
CA THR A 226 -7.07 -0.94 -21.56
C THR A 226 -5.86 -1.21 -22.46
N LEU A 227 -4.81 -1.80 -21.93
CA LEU A 227 -3.57 -2.08 -22.64
C LEU A 227 -3.57 -3.43 -23.36
N ARG A 228 -4.59 -4.25 -23.18
CA ARG A 228 -4.79 -5.57 -23.81
C ARG A 228 -5.83 -5.51 -24.91
#